data_03493bfab44a6fd4210e54da158dc85a
#
_entry.id   03493bfab44a6fd4210e54da158dc85a
#
_cell.length_a   1.000
_cell.length_b   1.000
_cell.length_c   1.000
_cell.angle_alpha   90.00
_cell.angle_beta   90.00
_cell.angle_gamma   90.00
#
_symmetry.space_group_name_H-M   'P 1'
#
loop_
_entity.id
_entity.type
_entity.pdbx_description
1 polymer ?
#
loop_
_entity_poly.entity_id
_entity_poly.type
_entity_poly.pdbx_seq_one_letter_code
_entity_poly.pdbx_strand_id
1 'polypeptide(L)'
;TGTAERRETEFRWQHQDGHFLWAAGSIFPIYEHPEDEQIGRISMFQVVVQDITERKIAADTIHASLEEKEVLLKEIHHRVKNNLQIISSLLHLQASRLEDSGLGHAFDDSQHRIRSMALIHEELYKSADLARIDFPAYAERLVVNLFDSFGPSARGIRHKTDMDASLMTIDRAIPLGLIVNELVSNALKYAFSEAAGQVDVSLRDCGDGLE
;
A
#
# COMPACT_ATOMS: atom_id res chain seq x y z
N THR A 1 -31.15 -19.13 -31.49
CA THR A 1 -29.94 -19.71 -32.10
C THR A 1 -28.83 -19.65 -31.08
N GLY A 2 -28.76 -20.68 -30.21
CA GLY A 2 -27.71 -20.79 -29.23
C GLY A 2 -26.63 -21.71 -29.79
N THR A 3 -25.50 -21.15 -30.18
CA THR A 3 -24.25 -21.90 -30.31
C THR A 3 -23.99 -22.58 -28.99
N ALA A 4 -23.80 -23.90 -29.00
CA ALA A 4 -23.47 -24.66 -27.80
C ALA A 4 -22.04 -24.27 -27.38
N GLU A 5 -21.93 -23.34 -26.42
CA GLU A 5 -20.64 -22.87 -25.89
C GLU A 5 -20.02 -23.96 -25.03
N ARG A 6 -18.69 -24.09 -25.14
CA ARG A 6 -17.85 -24.84 -24.21
C ARG A 6 -18.15 -24.39 -22.78
N ARG A 7 -18.71 -25.27 -21.96
CA ARG A 7 -18.88 -25.03 -20.54
C ARG A 7 -17.79 -25.77 -19.76
N GLU A 8 -17.03 -25.03 -19.05
CA GLU A 8 -16.06 -25.55 -18.08
C GLU A 8 -16.62 -25.32 -16.68
N THR A 9 -16.62 -26.36 -15.86
CA THR A 9 -17.10 -26.29 -14.50
C THR A 9 -16.19 -27.07 -13.57
N GLU A 10 -15.94 -26.54 -12.37
CA GLU A 10 -15.20 -27.22 -11.32
C GLU A 10 -16.20 -27.73 -10.28
N PHE A 11 -16.01 -28.97 -9.82
CA PHE A 11 -16.89 -29.61 -8.86
C PHE A 11 -16.12 -30.59 -7.95
N ARG A 12 -16.71 -30.90 -6.81
CA ARG A 12 -16.18 -31.93 -5.91
C ARG A 12 -16.80 -33.28 -6.28
N TRP A 13 -15.93 -34.26 -6.43
CA TRP A 13 -16.33 -35.64 -6.69
C TRP A 13 -15.91 -36.53 -5.51
N GLN A 14 -16.81 -37.40 -5.07
CA GLN A 14 -16.49 -38.42 -4.06
C GLN A 14 -16.02 -39.69 -4.73
N HIS A 15 -14.77 -40.10 -4.44
CA HIS A 15 -14.22 -41.36 -4.91
C HIS A 15 -14.88 -42.56 -4.16
N GLN A 16 -14.75 -43.77 -4.70
CA GLN A 16 -15.38 -45.00 -4.14
C GLN A 16 -14.93 -45.34 -2.73
N ASP A 17 -13.72 -44.98 -2.33
CA ASP A 17 -13.16 -45.15 -0.99
C ASP A 17 -13.54 -44.04 0.00
N GLY A 18 -14.38 -43.10 -0.44
CA GLY A 18 -14.97 -42.06 0.40
C GLY A 18 -14.22 -40.73 0.42
N HIS A 19 -12.99 -40.62 -0.15
CA HIS A 19 -12.29 -39.34 -0.24
C HIS A 19 -12.87 -38.45 -1.34
N PHE A 20 -12.67 -37.13 -1.21
CA PHE A 20 -13.15 -36.16 -2.19
C PHE A 20 -12.00 -35.69 -3.10
N LEU A 21 -12.29 -35.63 -4.39
CA LEU A 21 -11.44 -35.06 -5.42
C LEU A 21 -12.05 -33.73 -5.93
N TRP A 22 -11.21 -32.83 -6.35
CA TRP A 22 -11.64 -31.72 -7.18
C TRP A 22 -11.48 -32.10 -8.65
N ALA A 23 -12.55 -31.97 -9.42
CA ALA A 23 -12.54 -32.26 -10.84
C ALA A 23 -12.96 -31.02 -11.65
N ALA A 24 -12.27 -30.77 -12.74
CA ALA A 24 -12.70 -29.84 -13.78
C ALA A 24 -13.29 -30.63 -14.94
N GLY A 25 -14.53 -30.32 -15.29
CA GLY A 25 -15.24 -30.94 -16.40
C GLY A 25 -15.48 -29.95 -17.54
N SER A 26 -15.15 -30.35 -18.75
CA SER A 26 -15.49 -29.61 -19.98
C SER A 26 -16.41 -30.46 -20.85
N ILE A 27 -17.49 -29.88 -21.35
CA ILE A 27 -18.46 -30.54 -22.23
C ILE A 27 -18.36 -29.91 -23.61
N PHE A 28 -18.17 -30.74 -24.61
CA PHE A 28 -18.08 -30.37 -26.01
C PHE A 28 -19.19 -31.02 -26.79
N PRO A 29 -20.01 -30.27 -27.55
CA PRO A 29 -20.95 -30.86 -28.51
C PRO A 29 -20.16 -31.40 -29.71
N ILE A 30 -20.58 -32.55 -30.23
CA ILE A 30 -20.07 -33.13 -31.47
C ILE A 30 -21.22 -33.20 -32.46
N TYR A 31 -20.96 -32.70 -33.66
CA TYR A 31 -21.89 -32.67 -34.77
C TYR A 31 -21.46 -33.71 -35.78
N GLU A 32 -22.42 -34.38 -36.41
CA GLU A 32 -22.15 -35.39 -37.43
C GLU A 32 -21.74 -34.73 -38.76
N HIS A 33 -22.33 -33.56 -39.05
CA HIS A 33 -22.01 -32.76 -40.22
C HIS A 33 -21.75 -31.30 -39.82
N PRO A 34 -20.89 -30.56 -40.59
CA PRO A 34 -20.59 -29.14 -40.28
C PRO A 34 -21.84 -28.23 -40.29
N GLU A 35 -22.83 -28.56 -41.09
CA GLU A 35 -24.11 -27.85 -41.17
C GLU A 35 -24.96 -28.02 -39.91
N ASP A 36 -24.79 -29.11 -39.17
CA ASP A 36 -25.53 -29.38 -37.93
C ASP A 36 -25.17 -28.40 -36.81
N GLU A 37 -23.96 -27.82 -36.81
CA GLU A 37 -23.58 -26.76 -35.90
C GLU A 37 -24.43 -25.49 -36.08
N GLN A 38 -24.72 -25.13 -37.34
CA GLN A 38 -25.53 -23.95 -37.69
C GLN A 38 -27.01 -24.11 -37.29
N ILE A 39 -27.54 -25.31 -37.35
CA ILE A 39 -28.92 -25.61 -36.97
C ILE A 39 -29.07 -26.12 -35.54
N GLY A 40 -27.96 -26.24 -34.77
CA GLY A 40 -27.94 -26.66 -33.40
C GLY A 40 -28.21 -28.15 -33.17
N ARG A 41 -28.03 -29.00 -34.18
CA ARG A 41 -28.31 -30.44 -34.12
C ARG A 41 -27.07 -31.19 -33.62
N ILE A 42 -27.04 -31.51 -32.34
CA ILE A 42 -25.94 -32.20 -31.68
C ILE A 42 -26.10 -33.70 -31.84
N SER A 43 -25.06 -34.41 -32.29
CA SER A 43 -25.01 -35.87 -32.41
C SER A 43 -24.65 -36.52 -31.08
N MET A 44 -23.62 -35.99 -30.37
CA MET A 44 -23.21 -36.47 -29.07
C MET A 44 -22.50 -35.39 -28.28
N PHE A 45 -22.24 -35.66 -27.02
CA PHE A 45 -21.38 -34.83 -26.15
C PHE A 45 -20.12 -35.58 -25.82
N GLN A 46 -18.97 -34.90 -25.97
CA GLN A 46 -17.71 -35.35 -25.38
C GLN A 46 -17.53 -34.66 -24.06
N VAL A 47 -17.28 -35.44 -23.01
CA VAL A 47 -16.99 -34.92 -21.66
C VAL A 47 -15.54 -35.24 -21.36
N VAL A 48 -14.76 -34.23 -21.03
CA VAL A 48 -13.39 -34.36 -20.52
C VAL A 48 -13.40 -33.98 -19.06
N VAL A 49 -12.91 -34.89 -18.20
CA VAL A 49 -12.80 -34.65 -16.77
C VAL A 49 -11.33 -34.75 -16.38
N GLN A 50 -10.85 -33.74 -15.66
CA GLN A 50 -9.48 -33.66 -15.18
C GLN A 50 -9.50 -33.58 -13.65
N ASP A 51 -8.67 -34.37 -12.98
CA ASP A 51 -8.39 -34.20 -11.55
C ASP A 51 -7.54 -32.95 -11.35
N ILE A 52 -8.07 -32.02 -10.56
CA ILE A 52 -7.41 -30.74 -10.21
C ILE A 52 -7.17 -30.61 -8.71
N THR A 53 -7.21 -31.73 -7.99
CA THR A 53 -7.09 -31.75 -6.53
C THR A 53 -5.77 -31.16 -6.06
N GLU A 54 -4.65 -31.61 -6.64
CA GLU A 54 -3.32 -31.07 -6.29
C GLU A 54 -3.21 -29.57 -6.58
N ARG A 55 -3.77 -29.13 -7.73
CA ARG A 55 -3.80 -27.71 -8.11
C ARG A 55 -4.59 -26.88 -7.08
N LYS A 56 -5.73 -27.38 -6.61
CA LYS A 56 -6.57 -26.72 -5.60
C LYS A 56 -5.87 -26.67 -4.24
N ILE A 57 -5.30 -27.77 -3.78
CA ILE A 57 -4.55 -27.82 -2.52
C ILE A 57 -3.36 -26.84 -2.56
N ALA A 58 -2.61 -26.83 -3.66
CA ALA A 58 -1.49 -25.89 -3.81
C ALA A 58 -1.97 -24.42 -3.81
N ALA A 59 -3.06 -24.12 -4.51
CA ALA A 59 -3.64 -22.78 -4.54
C ALA A 59 -4.12 -22.33 -3.15
N ASP A 60 -4.82 -23.19 -2.42
CA ASP A 60 -5.32 -22.92 -1.07
C ASP A 60 -4.15 -22.73 -0.08
N THR A 61 -3.08 -23.53 -0.21
CA THR A 61 -1.87 -23.41 0.61
C THR A 61 -1.17 -22.07 0.36
N ILE A 62 -1.03 -21.67 -0.90
CA ILE A 62 -0.44 -20.39 -1.27
C ILE A 62 -1.29 -19.24 -0.72
N HIS A 63 -2.61 -19.33 -0.86
CA HIS A 63 -3.53 -18.31 -0.37
C HIS A 63 -3.44 -18.13 1.14
N ALA A 64 -3.48 -19.23 1.89
CA ALA A 64 -3.32 -19.20 3.34
C ALA A 64 -1.95 -18.62 3.77
N SER A 65 -0.87 -18.98 3.05
CA SER A 65 0.47 -18.43 3.33
C SER A 65 0.58 -16.94 3.02
N LEU A 66 -0.12 -16.45 1.97
CA LEU A 66 -0.18 -15.01 1.67
C LEU A 66 -0.92 -14.25 2.76
N GLU A 67 -2.10 -14.73 3.17
CA GLU A 67 -2.88 -14.13 4.25
C GLU A 67 -2.07 -14.04 5.56
N GLU A 68 -1.37 -15.13 5.93
CA GLU A 68 -0.51 -15.12 7.10
C GLU A 68 0.60 -14.08 7.00
N LYS A 69 1.27 -13.97 5.84
CA LYS A 69 2.31 -12.97 5.62
C LYS A 69 1.78 -11.54 5.68
N GLU A 70 0.59 -11.29 5.15
CA GLU A 70 -0.05 -9.98 5.24
C GLU A 70 -0.34 -9.57 6.69
N VAL A 71 -0.84 -10.49 7.51
CA VAL A 71 -1.07 -10.25 8.93
C VAL A 71 0.24 -9.95 9.66
N LEU A 72 1.29 -10.72 9.39
CA LEU A 72 2.61 -10.50 10.00
C LEU A 72 3.22 -9.15 9.59
N LEU A 73 3.10 -8.76 8.32
CA LEU A 73 3.58 -7.46 7.84
C LEU A 73 2.85 -6.31 8.55
N LYS A 74 1.54 -6.39 8.69
CA LYS A 74 0.75 -5.41 9.44
C LYS A 74 1.23 -5.28 10.88
N GLU A 75 1.47 -6.39 11.55
CA GLU A 75 1.98 -6.39 12.93
C GLU A 75 3.38 -5.76 13.02
N ILE A 76 4.27 -6.06 12.06
CA ILE A 76 5.61 -5.46 12.01
C ILE A 76 5.50 -3.92 11.88
N HIS A 77 4.70 -3.43 10.94
CA HIS A 77 4.51 -1.99 10.75
C HIS A 77 3.94 -1.31 12.00
N HIS A 78 2.98 -1.96 12.66
CA HIS A 78 2.42 -1.47 13.91
C HIS A 78 3.47 -1.39 15.03
N ARG A 79 4.32 -2.40 15.16
CA ARG A 79 5.41 -2.41 16.14
C ARG A 79 6.48 -1.37 15.82
N VAL A 80 6.86 -1.20 14.56
CA VAL A 80 7.81 -0.15 14.16
C VAL A 80 7.26 1.23 14.50
N LYS A 81 6.00 1.52 14.19
CA LYS A 81 5.33 2.77 14.59
C LYS A 81 5.43 2.99 16.10
N ASN A 82 5.06 1.98 16.91
CA ASN A 82 5.09 2.08 18.37
C ASN A 82 6.50 2.34 18.90
N ASN A 83 7.51 1.66 18.36
CA ASN A 83 8.90 1.86 18.73
C ASN A 83 9.38 3.28 18.39
N LEU A 84 9.02 3.80 17.21
CA LEU A 84 9.32 5.17 16.80
C LEU A 84 8.66 6.21 17.73
N GLN A 85 7.43 5.96 18.17
CA GLN A 85 6.74 6.82 19.15
C GLN A 85 7.44 6.83 20.52
N ILE A 86 7.92 5.66 20.99
CA ILE A 86 8.68 5.55 22.25
C ILE A 86 9.99 6.34 22.12
N ILE A 87 10.73 6.16 21.00
CA ILE A 87 11.98 6.88 20.75
C ILE A 87 11.73 8.40 20.70
N SER A 88 10.67 8.84 20.00
CA SER A 88 10.28 10.25 19.95
C SER A 88 10.00 10.83 21.35
N SER A 89 9.28 10.07 22.19
CA SER A 89 8.98 10.48 23.57
C SER A 89 10.23 10.57 24.43
N LEU A 90 11.17 9.62 24.28
CA LEU A 90 12.44 9.64 25.00
C LEU A 90 13.30 10.84 24.58
N LEU A 91 13.36 11.16 23.28
CA LEU A 91 14.08 12.33 22.79
C LEU A 91 13.46 13.62 23.32
N HIS A 92 12.13 13.71 23.40
CA HIS A 92 11.45 14.85 23.97
C HIS A 92 11.82 15.06 25.45
N LEU A 93 11.84 13.98 26.23
CA LEU A 93 12.26 14.04 27.63
C LEU A 93 13.75 14.42 27.82
N GLN A 94 14.60 14.08 26.85
CA GLN A 94 16.02 14.49 26.89
C GLN A 94 16.16 15.95 26.45
N ALA A 95 15.45 16.41 25.44
CA ALA A 95 15.45 17.79 24.95
C ALA A 95 15.05 18.76 26.07
N SER A 96 13.96 18.45 26.79
CA SER A 96 13.47 19.29 27.90
C SER A 96 14.46 19.46 29.07
N ARG A 97 15.45 18.56 29.19
CA ARG A 97 16.52 18.67 30.18
C ARG A 97 17.74 19.47 29.70
N LEU A 98 17.82 19.75 28.39
CA LEU A 98 18.98 20.35 27.74
C LEU A 98 18.66 21.74 27.18
N GLU A 99 17.54 22.35 27.54
CA GLU A 99 17.08 23.67 27.03
C GLU A 99 18.18 24.76 27.21
N ASP A 100 19.00 24.67 28.25
CA ASP A 100 20.08 25.62 28.50
C ASP A 100 21.37 25.37 27.67
N SER A 101 21.46 24.27 26.91
CA SER A 101 22.75 23.84 26.30
C SER A 101 22.91 24.18 24.82
N GLY A 102 21.90 24.79 24.16
CA GLY A 102 21.89 25.03 22.70
C GLY A 102 21.74 23.77 21.85
N LEU A 103 21.64 22.58 22.44
CA LEU A 103 21.46 21.30 21.77
C LEU A 103 19.98 20.96 21.51
N GLY A 104 19.05 21.75 22.06
CA GLY A 104 17.58 21.53 21.92
C GLY A 104 17.16 21.41 20.48
N HIS A 105 17.65 22.28 19.59
CA HIS A 105 17.32 22.26 18.16
C HIS A 105 17.70 20.95 17.45
N ALA A 106 18.83 20.32 17.81
CA ALA A 106 19.23 19.04 17.21
C ALA A 106 18.31 17.89 17.61
N PHE A 107 17.76 17.95 18.84
CA PHE A 107 16.77 16.97 19.31
C PHE A 107 15.41 17.17 18.63
N ASP A 108 14.97 18.41 18.43
CA ASP A 108 13.73 18.73 17.72
C ASP A 108 13.79 18.24 16.27
N ASP A 109 14.91 18.46 15.58
CA ASP A 109 15.12 17.96 14.22
C ASP A 109 15.06 16.43 14.17
N SER A 110 15.69 15.76 15.14
CA SER A 110 15.63 14.30 15.23
C SER A 110 14.20 13.79 15.50
N GLN A 111 13.43 14.49 16.32
CA GLN A 111 12.02 14.17 16.56
C GLN A 111 11.17 14.31 15.30
N HIS A 112 11.33 15.39 14.53
CA HIS A 112 10.59 15.59 13.30
C HIS A 112 10.86 14.47 12.30
N ARG A 113 12.12 14.02 12.15
CA ARG A 113 12.49 12.89 11.30
C ARG A 113 11.84 11.58 11.74
N ILE A 114 11.85 11.31 13.06
CA ILE A 114 11.22 10.09 13.62
C ILE A 114 9.71 10.12 13.42
N ARG A 115 9.05 11.26 13.62
CA ARG A 115 7.61 11.42 13.36
C ARG A 115 7.27 11.18 11.88
N SER A 116 8.09 11.69 10.95
CA SER A 116 7.92 11.45 9.51
C SER A 116 7.98 9.95 9.19
N MET A 117 8.95 9.23 9.76
CA MET A 117 9.04 7.77 9.59
C MET A 117 7.83 7.04 10.18
N ALA A 118 7.35 7.45 11.36
CA ALA A 118 6.19 6.84 11.99
C ALA A 118 4.90 7.03 11.16
N LEU A 119 4.74 8.19 10.51
CA LEU A 119 3.63 8.47 9.60
C LEU A 119 3.65 7.54 8.38
N ILE A 120 4.81 7.26 7.78
CA ILE A 120 4.93 6.31 6.67
C ILE A 120 4.42 4.94 7.08
N HIS A 121 4.84 4.44 8.25
CA HIS A 121 4.38 3.14 8.74
C HIS A 121 2.88 3.12 9.06
N GLU A 122 2.31 4.25 9.45
CA GLU A 122 0.85 4.38 9.64
C GLU A 122 0.09 4.31 8.31
N GLU A 123 0.63 4.96 7.25
CA GLU A 123 0.01 4.92 5.94
C GLU A 123 0.01 3.52 5.33
N LEU A 124 1.12 2.81 5.46
CA LEU A 124 1.21 1.42 5.02
C LEU A 124 0.17 0.52 5.68
N TYR A 125 -0.09 0.75 6.97
CA TYR A 125 -1.11 -0.02 7.69
C TYR A 125 -2.52 0.22 7.15
N LYS A 126 -2.81 1.44 6.65
CA LYS A 126 -4.12 1.81 6.09
C LYS A 126 -4.27 1.42 4.62
N SER A 127 -3.17 1.19 3.91
CA SER A 127 -3.17 0.81 2.51
C SER A 127 -3.65 -0.63 2.33
N ALA A 128 -4.45 -0.87 1.29
CA ALA A 128 -4.80 -2.22 0.85
C ALA A 128 -3.59 -2.95 0.25
N ASP A 129 -2.60 -2.20 -0.28
CA ASP A 129 -1.32 -2.71 -0.76
C ASP A 129 -0.23 -2.31 0.24
N LEU A 130 0.24 -3.29 1.04
CA LEU A 130 1.27 -3.10 2.06
C LEU A 130 2.66 -2.76 1.48
N ALA A 131 2.83 -2.86 0.16
CA ALA A 131 4.08 -2.56 -0.52
C ALA A 131 4.13 -1.14 -1.09
N ARG A 132 3.00 -0.44 -1.19
CA ARG A 132 2.91 0.87 -1.84
C ARG A 132 2.19 1.89 -0.98
N ILE A 133 2.68 3.12 -1.03
CA ILE A 133 2.19 4.29 -0.31
C ILE A 133 1.58 5.27 -1.31
N ASP A 134 0.39 5.79 -0.98
CA ASP A 134 -0.14 7.00 -1.60
C ASP A 134 0.70 8.18 -1.08
N PHE A 135 1.75 8.55 -1.85
CA PHE A 135 2.69 9.57 -1.43
C PHE A 135 2.06 10.96 -1.30
N PRO A 136 1.17 11.41 -2.19
CA PRO A 136 0.44 12.67 -1.99
C PRO A 136 -0.28 12.74 -0.65
N ALA A 137 -1.07 11.74 -0.30
CA ALA A 137 -1.81 11.69 0.97
C ALA A 137 -0.87 11.65 2.19
N TYR A 138 0.25 10.96 2.08
CA TYR A 138 1.29 10.94 3.11
C TYR A 138 1.96 12.31 3.27
N ALA A 139 2.42 12.92 2.17
CA ALA A 139 3.14 14.19 2.18
C ALA A 139 2.26 15.34 2.69
N GLU A 140 0.97 15.37 2.32
CA GLU A 140 0.01 16.34 2.84
C GLU A 140 -0.08 16.26 4.38
N ARG A 141 -0.23 15.04 4.92
CA ARG A 141 -0.27 14.86 6.37
C ARG A 141 1.06 15.20 7.05
N LEU A 142 2.17 14.90 6.40
CA LEU A 142 3.48 15.29 6.90
C LEU A 142 3.60 16.81 7.01
N VAL A 143 3.20 17.56 5.98
CA VAL A 143 3.22 19.02 5.97
C VAL A 143 2.32 19.59 7.06
N VAL A 144 1.07 19.10 7.18
CA VAL A 144 0.14 19.51 8.25
C VAL A 144 0.76 19.30 9.63
N ASN A 145 1.30 18.09 9.89
CA ASN A 145 1.92 17.80 11.19
C ASN A 145 3.15 18.67 11.49
N LEU A 146 3.93 19.04 10.46
CA LEU A 146 5.04 19.97 10.63
C LEU A 146 4.54 21.35 11.04
N PHE A 147 3.55 21.91 10.34
CA PHE A 147 2.96 23.19 10.68
C PHE A 147 2.39 23.20 12.10
N ASP A 148 1.69 22.14 12.50
CA ASP A 148 1.16 22.00 13.86
C ASP A 148 2.28 21.97 14.92
N SER A 149 3.39 21.31 14.63
CA SER A 149 4.52 21.19 15.56
C SER A 149 5.28 22.50 15.75
N PHE A 150 5.32 23.35 14.73
CA PHE A 150 5.90 24.69 14.82
C PHE A 150 4.96 25.70 15.50
N GLY A 151 3.68 25.41 15.61
CA GLY A 151 2.68 26.15 16.39
C GLY A 151 2.70 27.66 16.17
N PRO A 152 3.07 28.47 17.22
CA PRO A 152 3.08 29.92 17.10
C PRO A 152 4.07 30.45 16.05
N SER A 153 5.17 29.77 15.80
CA SER A 153 6.18 30.18 14.78
C SER A 153 5.68 30.04 13.35
N ALA A 154 4.70 29.16 13.11
CA ALA A 154 4.05 29.01 11.81
C ALA A 154 2.83 29.95 11.65
N ARG A 155 2.51 30.78 12.65
CA ARG A 155 1.33 31.65 12.62
C ARG A 155 1.43 32.69 11.51
N GLY A 156 0.44 32.70 10.60
CA GLY A 156 0.42 33.60 9.44
C GLY A 156 1.08 33.01 8.18
N ILE A 157 1.71 31.85 8.28
CA ILE A 157 2.25 31.13 7.13
C ILE A 157 1.20 30.11 6.67
N ARG A 158 0.89 30.11 5.38
CA ARG A 158 -0.01 29.14 4.75
C ARG A 158 0.81 28.04 4.09
N HIS A 159 0.24 26.86 3.93
CA HIS A 159 0.80 25.79 3.10
C HIS A 159 -0.17 25.42 1.98
N LYS A 160 0.39 24.95 0.88
CA LYS A 160 -0.33 24.37 -0.23
C LYS A 160 0.44 23.14 -0.70
N THR A 161 -0.26 22.03 -0.88
CA THR A 161 0.26 20.82 -1.50
C THR A 161 -0.40 20.62 -2.85
N ASP A 162 0.39 20.31 -3.89
CA ASP A 162 -0.09 20.09 -5.25
C ASP A 162 0.77 18.97 -5.88
N MET A 163 0.25 17.74 -5.84
CA MET A 163 1.01 16.55 -6.19
C MET A 163 0.24 15.68 -7.16
N ASP A 164 0.94 15.17 -8.18
CA ASP A 164 0.39 14.16 -9.06
C ASP A 164 0.17 12.85 -8.30
N ALA A 165 -0.86 12.09 -8.67
CA ALA A 165 -1.15 10.80 -8.07
C ALA A 165 0.04 9.85 -8.26
N SER A 166 0.64 9.42 -7.17
CA SER A 166 1.84 8.58 -7.22
C SER A 166 1.80 7.55 -6.11
N LEU A 167 1.70 6.28 -6.52
CA LEU A 167 1.91 5.14 -5.64
C LEU A 167 3.39 4.74 -5.71
N MET A 168 4.09 4.80 -4.59
CA MET A 168 5.51 4.46 -4.55
C MET A 168 5.84 3.45 -3.46
N THR A 169 6.96 2.75 -3.66
CA THR A 169 7.47 1.82 -2.65
C THR A 169 7.99 2.56 -1.42
N ILE A 170 8.05 1.86 -0.30
CA ILE A 170 8.54 2.40 0.98
C ILE A 170 9.97 2.94 0.86
N ASP A 171 10.82 2.27 0.06
CA ASP A 171 12.22 2.65 -0.15
C ASP A 171 12.39 4.00 -0.85
N ARG A 172 11.37 4.44 -1.59
CA ARG A 172 11.30 5.76 -2.21
C ARG A 172 10.57 6.77 -1.33
N ALA A 173 9.49 6.37 -0.69
CA ALA A 173 8.67 7.25 0.13
C ALA A 173 9.42 7.77 1.37
N ILE A 174 10.26 6.94 2.02
CA ILE A 174 11.05 7.36 3.19
C ILE A 174 12.02 8.49 2.84
N PRO A 175 12.93 8.35 1.86
CA PRO A 175 13.86 9.43 1.51
C PRO A 175 13.13 10.70 1.06
N LEU A 176 12.09 10.59 0.23
CA LEU A 176 11.31 11.75 -0.21
C LEU A 176 10.60 12.44 0.95
N GLY A 177 10.00 11.68 1.86
CA GLY A 177 9.40 12.24 3.07
C GLY A 177 10.39 12.96 3.96
N LEU A 178 11.62 12.44 4.10
CA LEU A 178 12.69 13.13 4.82
C LEU A 178 13.10 14.42 4.12
N ILE A 179 13.20 14.44 2.78
CA ILE A 179 13.48 15.66 2.00
C ILE A 179 12.39 16.70 2.24
N VAL A 180 11.11 16.32 2.12
CA VAL A 180 9.98 17.23 2.40
C VAL A 180 10.06 17.77 3.83
N ASN A 181 10.32 16.89 4.81
CA ASN A 181 10.48 17.29 6.20
C ASN A 181 11.58 18.33 6.38
N GLU A 182 12.76 18.11 5.81
CA GLU A 182 13.90 19.01 5.92
C GLU A 182 13.62 20.36 5.25
N LEU A 183 13.09 20.34 4.02
CA LEU A 183 12.84 21.58 3.27
C LEU A 183 11.75 22.42 3.93
N VAL A 184 10.63 21.82 4.35
CA VAL A 184 9.54 22.52 5.02
C VAL A 184 9.99 23.04 6.38
N SER A 185 10.69 22.23 7.18
CA SER A 185 11.23 22.67 8.45
C SER A 185 12.21 23.83 8.30
N ASN A 186 13.10 23.79 7.31
CA ASN A 186 14.04 24.87 7.02
C ASN A 186 13.30 26.13 6.57
N ALA A 187 12.27 26.00 5.74
CA ALA A 187 11.45 27.15 5.34
C ALA A 187 10.78 27.80 6.56
N LEU A 188 10.15 27.00 7.44
CA LEU A 188 9.51 27.52 8.65
C LEU A 188 10.49 28.16 9.64
N LYS A 189 11.72 27.64 9.73
CA LYS A 189 12.75 28.18 10.64
C LYS A 189 13.41 29.45 10.12
N TYR A 190 13.65 29.54 8.80
CA TYR A 190 14.61 30.51 8.28
C TYR A 190 14.05 31.43 7.20
N ALA A 191 12.96 31.06 6.50
CA ALA A 191 12.46 31.85 5.38
C ALA A 191 11.50 32.99 5.80
N PHE A 192 10.86 32.88 6.95
CA PHE A 192 9.79 33.78 7.37
C PHE A 192 10.17 34.51 8.68
N SER A 193 10.98 35.53 8.61
CA SER A 193 11.34 36.41 9.75
C SER A 193 10.14 37.29 10.10
N GLU A 194 9.18 36.78 10.90
CA GLU A 194 7.97 37.50 11.38
C GLU A 194 6.99 37.95 10.29
N ALA A 195 7.19 37.53 9.01
CA ALA A 195 6.31 37.89 7.89
C ALA A 195 5.30 36.78 7.62
N ALA A 196 4.08 37.15 7.23
CA ALA A 196 3.13 36.21 6.64
C ALA A 196 3.67 35.70 5.30
N GLY A 197 3.44 34.42 5.01
CA GLY A 197 3.93 33.80 3.78
C GLY A 197 3.19 32.54 3.38
N GLN A 198 3.73 31.83 2.40
CA GLN A 198 3.19 30.57 1.92
C GLN A 198 4.32 29.62 1.56
N VAL A 199 4.17 28.36 1.94
CA VAL A 199 5.03 27.24 1.53
C VAL A 199 4.23 26.40 0.55
N ASP A 200 4.71 26.30 -0.69
CA ASP A 200 4.13 25.44 -1.72
C ASP A 200 5.00 24.19 -1.88
N VAL A 201 4.38 23.02 -1.74
CA VAL A 201 5.02 21.73 -1.95
C VAL A 201 4.37 21.05 -3.14
N SER A 202 5.15 20.83 -4.21
CA SER A 202 4.67 20.18 -5.42
C SER A 202 5.49 18.96 -5.77
N LEU A 203 4.82 17.95 -6.35
CA LEU A 203 5.45 16.75 -6.90
C LEU A 203 4.85 16.50 -8.28
N ARG A 204 5.73 16.37 -9.30
CA ARG A 204 5.32 16.12 -10.68
C ARG A 204 6.00 14.85 -11.19
N ASP A 205 5.26 14.08 -11.98
CA ASP A 205 5.81 12.94 -12.71
C ASP A 205 6.36 13.44 -14.05
N CYS A 206 7.69 13.41 -14.20
CA CYS A 206 8.39 13.84 -15.41
C CYS A 206 8.68 12.69 -16.39
N GLY A 207 8.10 11.50 -16.18
CA GLY A 207 8.26 10.33 -17.05
C GLY A 207 9.59 9.58 -16.87
N ASP A 208 10.69 10.29 -16.61
CA ASP A 208 12.02 9.70 -16.33
C ASP A 208 12.42 9.80 -14.85
N GLY A 209 11.55 10.33 -14.02
CA GLY A 209 11.76 10.54 -12.59
C GLY A 209 10.67 11.39 -11.97
N LEU A 210 10.82 11.71 -10.68
CA LEU A 210 9.93 12.62 -9.95
C LEU A 210 10.68 13.95 -9.69
N GLU A 211 10.01 15.06 -9.89
CA GLU A 211 10.46 16.40 -9.56
C GLU A 211 9.69 16.97 -8.35
#